data_f07e82c3882fd74c7cb4c97419af8fc6
#
_entry.id   f07e82c3882fd74c7cb4c97419af8fc6
#
_cell.length_a   1.000
_cell.length_b   1.000
_cell.length_c   1.000
_cell.angle_alpha   90.00
_cell.angle_beta   90.00
_cell.angle_gamma   90.00
#
_symmetry.space_group_name_H-M   'P 1'
#
loop_
_entity.id
_entity.type
_entity.pdbx_description
1 polymer ?
#
loop_
_entity_poly.entity_id
_entity_poly.type
_entity_poly.pdbx_seq_one_letter_code
_entity_poly.pdbx_strand_id
1 'polypeptide(L)'
;MQTLRAMLLICAVALSGGGVQAEETLPRVLILGDQVYQQPAADLNKELKGKAEIHYPRHEHGVVWNTTTALELIDRYLGEGKWDLIHVNCGLGDLIYCAPGMKSFRVMPRHAGGHRASPPEQYEKNLHTLAARLKATGAKIVWGSTTPIRHSSTNVFAKGSEIEYNAIAAKVMARYGIPTNDMYTFVKDLIDMNKPAGHGADPFFFDRKPIHPPLREILRKDLGL
;
A
#
# COMPACT_ATOMS: atom_id res chain seq x y z
N MET A 1 8.40 -38.18 -83.08
CA MET A 1 7.39 -37.93 -82.10
C MET A 1 8.04 -38.11 -80.74
N GLN A 2 8.52 -36.98 -80.13
CA GLN A 2 9.17 -36.99 -78.84
C GLN A 2 8.22 -36.31 -77.85
N THR A 3 7.80 -37.01 -76.81
CA THR A 3 6.94 -36.56 -75.75
C THR A 3 7.80 -35.99 -74.68
N LEU A 4 7.64 -34.66 -74.46
CA LEU A 4 8.28 -33.84 -73.41
C LEU A 4 7.54 -34.13 -72.10
N ARG A 5 8.20 -34.73 -71.11
CA ARG A 5 7.70 -34.80 -69.72
C ARG A 5 8.13 -33.59 -68.93
N ALA A 6 7.19 -32.74 -68.58
CA ALA A 6 7.41 -31.64 -67.63
C ALA A 6 7.42 -32.14 -66.17
N MET A 7 8.51 -31.95 -65.49
CA MET A 7 8.70 -32.30 -64.09
C MET A 7 8.35 -31.08 -63.24
N LEU A 8 7.22 -31.18 -62.55
CA LEU A 8 6.79 -30.09 -61.57
C LEU A 8 7.61 -30.24 -60.29
N LEU A 9 8.44 -29.27 -60.02
CA LEU A 9 9.17 -29.16 -58.75
C LEU A 9 8.26 -28.42 -57.74
N ILE A 10 7.74 -29.11 -56.75
CA ILE A 10 6.98 -28.52 -55.65
C ILE A 10 7.98 -28.08 -54.56
N CYS A 11 8.24 -26.78 -54.48
CA CYS A 11 8.97 -26.20 -53.36
C CYS A 11 8.03 -26.15 -52.12
N ALA A 12 8.24 -27.03 -51.16
CA ALA A 12 7.64 -26.95 -49.85
C ALA A 12 8.35 -25.83 -49.07
N VAL A 13 7.69 -24.69 -48.91
CA VAL A 13 8.13 -23.64 -47.98
C VAL A 13 7.74 -24.07 -46.58
N ALA A 14 8.73 -24.48 -45.78
CA ALA A 14 8.54 -24.69 -44.35
C ALA A 14 8.40 -23.33 -43.66
N LEU A 15 7.18 -22.95 -43.30
CA LEU A 15 6.91 -21.85 -42.40
C LEU A 15 7.38 -22.26 -40.99
N SER A 16 8.60 -21.88 -40.62
CA SER A 16 9.06 -21.91 -39.26
C SER A 16 8.28 -20.83 -38.49
N GLY A 17 7.19 -21.24 -37.83
CA GLY A 17 6.46 -20.42 -36.88
C GLY A 17 7.38 -20.09 -35.69
N GLY A 18 8.10 -18.99 -35.75
CA GLY A 18 8.74 -18.40 -34.60
C GLY A 18 7.64 -17.97 -33.64
N GLY A 19 7.36 -18.79 -32.63
CA GLY A 19 6.52 -18.40 -31.52
C GLY A 19 7.20 -17.20 -30.85
N VAL A 20 6.62 -16.03 -30.99
CA VAL A 20 6.96 -14.88 -30.16
C VAL A 20 6.60 -15.30 -28.75
N GLN A 21 7.60 -15.72 -27.97
CA GLN A 21 7.45 -15.93 -26.54
C GLN A 21 7.10 -14.57 -25.97
N ALA A 22 5.84 -14.39 -25.55
CA ALA A 22 5.44 -13.19 -24.84
C ALA A 22 6.38 -13.06 -23.63
N GLU A 23 7.12 -11.98 -23.57
CA GLU A 23 7.98 -11.65 -22.45
C GLU A 23 7.08 -11.64 -21.21
N GLU A 24 7.29 -12.56 -20.31
CA GLU A 24 6.47 -12.71 -19.10
C GLU A 24 6.71 -11.48 -18.25
N THR A 25 5.81 -10.50 -18.31
CA THR A 25 5.92 -9.26 -17.54
C THR A 25 5.73 -9.57 -16.06
N LEU A 26 6.67 -9.10 -15.24
CA LEU A 26 6.59 -9.28 -13.79
C LEU A 26 5.34 -8.62 -13.22
N PRO A 27 4.68 -9.24 -12.22
CA PRO A 27 3.56 -8.62 -11.52
C PRO A 27 3.97 -7.27 -10.91
N ARG A 28 3.13 -6.26 -11.08
CA ARG A 28 3.35 -4.90 -10.58
C ARG A 28 2.54 -4.66 -9.32
N VAL A 29 3.24 -4.33 -8.24
CA VAL A 29 2.69 -4.11 -6.91
C VAL A 29 2.88 -2.66 -6.49
N LEU A 30 1.80 -1.98 -6.12
CA LEU A 30 1.84 -0.65 -5.55
C LEU A 30 1.59 -0.72 -4.04
N ILE A 31 2.50 -0.16 -3.25
CA ILE A 31 2.34 -0.03 -1.80
C ILE A 31 2.12 1.45 -1.50
N LEU A 32 0.92 1.80 -1.03
CA LEU A 32 0.54 3.14 -0.62
C LEU A 32 0.42 3.17 0.91
N GLY A 33 1.14 4.04 1.55
CA GLY A 33 1.14 4.16 3.00
C GLY A 33 2.06 5.26 3.48
N ASP A 34 2.08 5.49 4.78
CA ASP A 34 2.99 6.42 5.42
C ASP A 34 4.44 5.86 5.52
N GLN A 35 5.30 6.54 6.26
CA GLN A 35 6.71 6.16 6.41
C GLN A 35 6.92 4.76 7.01
N VAL A 36 5.92 4.20 7.71
CA VAL A 36 5.96 2.83 8.22
C VAL A 36 6.20 1.83 7.11
N TYR A 37 5.67 2.08 5.91
CA TYR A 37 5.75 1.18 4.78
C TYR A 37 7.01 1.34 3.92
N GLN A 38 7.83 2.36 4.17
CA GLN A 38 9.05 2.61 3.37
C GLN A 38 10.04 1.45 3.45
N GLN A 39 10.38 1.02 4.67
CA GLN A 39 11.34 -0.09 4.87
C GLN A 39 10.74 -1.45 4.42
N PRO A 40 9.49 -1.80 4.79
CA PRO A 40 8.82 -2.98 4.25
C PRO A 40 8.82 -3.08 2.73
N ALA A 41 8.54 -1.99 2.03
CA ALA A 41 8.57 -1.96 0.57
C ALA A 41 9.99 -2.21 0.01
N ALA A 42 11.00 -1.62 0.64
CA ALA A 42 12.41 -1.83 0.25
C ALA A 42 12.85 -3.29 0.48
N ASP A 43 12.45 -3.89 1.60
CA ASP A 43 12.76 -5.29 1.92
C ASP A 43 12.07 -6.24 0.93
N LEU A 44 10.79 -6.01 0.62
CA LEU A 44 10.06 -6.78 -0.38
C LEU A 44 10.67 -6.66 -1.78
N ASN A 45 11.06 -5.46 -2.18
CA ASN A 45 11.71 -5.24 -3.49
C ASN A 45 13.04 -6.01 -3.59
N LYS A 46 13.76 -6.15 -2.49
CA LYS A 46 14.99 -6.95 -2.44
C LYS A 46 14.69 -8.44 -2.48
N GLU A 47 13.72 -8.93 -1.69
CA GLU A 47 13.36 -10.35 -1.60
C GLU A 47 12.72 -10.87 -2.89
N LEU A 48 11.89 -10.05 -3.56
CA LEU A 48 11.13 -10.42 -4.75
C LEU A 48 11.78 -9.94 -6.05
N LYS A 49 13.06 -9.58 -6.00
CA LYS A 49 13.81 -9.15 -7.20
C LYS A 49 13.72 -10.21 -8.30
N GLY A 50 13.28 -9.79 -9.50
CA GLY A 50 13.09 -10.68 -10.64
C GLY A 50 11.82 -11.54 -10.58
N LYS A 51 10.95 -11.34 -9.56
CA LYS A 51 9.67 -12.04 -9.40
C LYS A 51 8.48 -11.09 -9.39
N ALA A 52 8.67 -9.85 -8.91
CA ALA A 52 7.67 -8.80 -8.91
C ALA A 52 8.34 -7.43 -8.93
N GLU A 53 7.62 -6.42 -9.42
CA GLU A 53 8.01 -5.01 -9.36
C GLU A 53 7.28 -4.34 -8.19
N ILE A 54 8.03 -3.97 -7.15
CA ILE A 54 7.47 -3.34 -5.95
C ILE A 54 7.67 -1.82 -6.06
N HIS A 55 6.57 -1.09 -6.08
CA HIS A 55 6.55 0.38 -6.14
C HIS A 55 6.05 0.97 -4.83
N TYR A 56 6.83 1.86 -4.25
CA TYR A 56 6.46 2.68 -3.10
C TYR A 56 6.75 4.14 -3.44
N PRO A 57 5.71 4.94 -3.76
CA PRO A 57 5.90 6.36 -4.06
C PRO A 57 6.30 7.11 -2.78
N ARG A 58 7.44 7.79 -2.84
CA ARG A 58 7.84 8.68 -1.75
C ARG A 58 6.98 9.93 -1.78
N HIS A 59 6.44 10.28 -0.61
CA HIS A 59 5.72 11.54 -0.46
C HIS A 59 6.69 12.72 -0.51
N GLU A 60 6.24 13.84 -1.05
CA GLU A 60 7.01 15.07 -1.04
C GLU A 60 7.26 15.55 0.40
N HIS A 61 8.35 16.31 0.58
CA HIS A 61 8.68 16.86 1.89
C HIS A 61 7.51 17.71 2.44
N GLY A 62 7.12 17.44 3.68
CA GLY A 62 6.01 18.13 4.35
C GLY A 62 4.62 17.56 4.06
N VAL A 63 4.49 16.58 3.18
CA VAL A 63 3.24 15.85 2.97
C VAL A 63 3.09 14.79 4.04
N VAL A 64 1.99 14.84 4.78
CA VAL A 64 1.58 13.78 5.70
C VAL A 64 0.55 12.90 5.00
N TRP A 65 0.86 11.62 4.87
CA TRP A 65 -0.05 10.66 4.28
C TRP A 65 -1.22 10.37 5.20
N ASN A 66 -2.40 10.82 4.83
CA ASN A 66 -3.67 10.58 5.47
C ASN A 66 -4.76 10.39 4.41
N THR A 67 -5.99 10.12 4.79
CA THR A 67 -7.08 9.88 3.83
C THR A 67 -7.37 11.10 2.93
N THR A 68 -7.18 12.33 3.41
CA THR A 68 -7.37 13.54 2.59
C THR A 68 -6.27 13.65 1.53
N THR A 69 -5.01 13.60 1.93
CA THR A 69 -3.89 13.67 1.00
C THR A 69 -3.84 12.45 0.07
N ALA A 70 -4.30 11.29 0.52
CA ALA A 70 -4.45 10.11 -0.32
C ALA A 70 -5.43 10.38 -1.48
N LEU A 71 -6.57 11.00 -1.21
CA LEU A 71 -7.55 11.35 -2.25
C LEU A 71 -7.03 12.41 -3.23
N GLU A 72 -6.19 13.32 -2.78
CA GLU A 72 -5.55 14.34 -3.63
C GLU A 72 -4.48 13.75 -4.55
N LEU A 73 -3.74 12.74 -4.07
CA LEU A 73 -2.55 12.23 -4.73
C LEU A 73 -2.76 10.88 -5.44
N ILE A 74 -3.90 10.21 -5.21
CA ILE A 74 -4.11 8.83 -5.66
C ILE A 74 -3.95 8.68 -7.17
N ASP A 75 -4.48 9.60 -7.97
CA ASP A 75 -4.41 9.50 -9.43
C ASP A 75 -2.96 9.63 -9.93
N ARG A 76 -2.17 10.48 -9.29
CA ARG A 76 -0.74 10.62 -9.59
C ARG A 76 0.03 9.34 -9.28
N TYR A 77 -0.30 8.65 -8.17
CA TYR A 77 0.39 7.43 -7.77
C TYR A 77 -0.07 6.20 -8.55
N LEU A 78 -1.33 6.16 -8.95
CA LEU A 78 -1.84 5.13 -9.83
C LEU A 78 -1.21 5.24 -11.23
N GLY A 79 -1.01 6.45 -11.74
CA GLY A 79 -0.47 6.68 -13.08
C GLY A 79 -1.33 6.05 -14.17
N GLU A 80 -0.76 5.84 -15.35
CA GLU A 80 -1.45 5.23 -16.50
C GLU A 80 -1.27 3.71 -16.57
N GLY A 81 -0.41 3.13 -15.72
CA GLY A 81 -0.08 1.71 -15.73
C GLY A 81 -1.13 0.84 -15.04
N LYS A 82 -1.18 -0.44 -15.42
CA LYS A 82 -1.97 -1.45 -14.70
C LYS A 82 -1.19 -1.94 -13.49
N TRP A 83 -1.91 -2.17 -12.40
CA TRP A 83 -1.39 -2.80 -11.19
C TRP A 83 -2.03 -4.19 -11.02
N ASP A 84 -1.24 -5.17 -10.64
CA ASP A 84 -1.77 -6.50 -10.30
C ASP A 84 -2.27 -6.53 -8.87
N LEU A 85 -1.57 -5.80 -7.96
CA LEU A 85 -1.99 -5.66 -6.57
C LEU A 85 -1.66 -4.25 -6.05
N ILE A 86 -2.59 -3.69 -5.28
CA ILE A 86 -2.40 -2.43 -4.53
C ILE A 86 -2.62 -2.72 -3.05
N HIS A 87 -1.57 -2.61 -2.25
CA HIS A 87 -1.66 -2.58 -0.80
C HIS A 87 -1.74 -1.13 -0.34
N VAL A 88 -2.75 -0.79 0.44
CA VAL A 88 -2.98 0.58 0.89
C VAL A 88 -3.25 0.65 2.38
N ASN A 89 -2.69 1.65 3.05
CA ASN A 89 -2.98 2.03 4.42
C ASN A 89 -3.12 3.56 4.51
N CYS A 90 -4.07 4.01 5.30
CA CYS A 90 -4.16 5.36 5.84
C CYS A 90 -4.61 5.24 7.30
N GLY A 91 -4.02 6.03 8.18
CA GLY A 91 -4.41 5.98 9.59
C GLY A 91 -3.55 6.86 10.48
N LEU A 92 -2.26 6.58 10.65
CA LEU A 92 -1.42 7.39 11.55
C LEU A 92 -1.48 8.88 11.23
N GLY A 93 -1.45 9.24 9.94
CA GLY A 93 -1.58 10.64 9.51
C GLY A 93 -2.97 11.23 9.73
N ASP A 94 -4.02 10.40 9.81
CA ASP A 94 -5.39 10.83 10.16
C ASP A 94 -5.56 11.05 11.67
N LEU A 95 -4.86 10.25 12.47
CA LEU A 95 -4.93 10.23 13.93
C LEU A 95 -4.14 11.35 14.60
N ILE A 96 -3.13 11.89 13.91
CA ILE A 96 -2.23 12.88 14.47
C ILE A 96 -2.98 14.19 14.79
N TYR A 97 -2.60 14.81 15.90
CA TYR A 97 -3.11 16.12 16.27
C TYR A 97 -2.26 17.21 15.63
N CYS A 98 -2.92 18.17 14.96
CA CYS A 98 -2.28 19.27 14.24
C CYS A 98 -2.94 20.61 14.56
N ALA A 99 -2.21 21.70 14.24
CA ALA A 99 -2.70 23.04 14.41
C ALA A 99 -3.87 23.34 13.46
N PRO A 100 -4.99 23.88 13.95
CA PRO A 100 -6.13 24.20 13.12
C PRO A 100 -5.83 25.36 12.16
N GLY A 101 -6.42 25.30 10.94
CA GLY A 101 -6.42 26.43 10.01
C GLY A 101 -5.07 26.76 9.37
N MET A 102 -4.04 25.95 9.55
CA MET A 102 -2.73 26.18 8.91
C MET A 102 -2.66 25.56 7.51
N LYS A 103 -2.09 26.30 6.55
CA LYS A 103 -1.86 25.82 5.18
C LYS A 103 -0.84 24.70 5.11
N SER A 104 0.14 24.67 6.03
CA SER A 104 1.13 23.61 6.15
C SER A 104 0.80 22.72 7.34
N PHE A 105 1.02 21.42 7.19
CA PHE A 105 0.86 20.47 8.27
C PHE A 105 1.81 20.83 9.43
N ARG A 106 1.25 21.05 10.60
CA ARG A 106 2.01 21.34 11.81
C ARG A 106 1.44 20.56 12.98
N VAL A 107 2.25 19.67 13.52
CA VAL A 107 1.90 18.90 14.70
C VAL A 107 1.64 19.84 15.89
N MET A 108 0.53 19.63 16.57
CA MET A 108 0.17 20.37 17.78
C MET A 108 -0.42 19.42 18.82
N PRO A 109 0.13 19.32 20.02
CA PRO A 109 -0.43 18.48 21.07
C PRO A 109 -1.89 18.82 21.38
N ARG A 110 -2.68 17.81 21.74
CA ARG A 110 -4.10 17.97 22.07
C ARG A 110 -4.33 19.00 23.19
N HIS A 111 -3.50 18.97 24.26
CA HIS A 111 -3.61 19.89 25.39
C HIS A 111 -3.26 21.34 25.02
N ALA A 112 -2.59 21.56 23.88
CA ALA A 112 -2.28 22.89 23.35
C ALA A 112 -3.30 23.37 22.29
N GLY A 113 -4.45 22.69 22.17
CA GLY A 113 -5.50 23.05 21.20
C GLY A 113 -5.39 22.34 19.85
N GLY A 114 -4.57 21.32 19.73
CA GLY A 114 -4.48 20.51 18.50
C GLY A 114 -5.78 19.76 18.20
N HIS A 115 -6.10 19.64 16.91
CA HIS A 115 -7.23 18.87 16.37
C HIS A 115 -6.73 17.67 15.62
N ARG A 116 -7.48 16.55 15.61
CA ARG A 116 -7.17 15.41 14.72
C ARG A 116 -7.17 15.86 13.27
N ALA A 117 -6.20 15.39 12.50
CA ALA A 117 -6.09 15.71 11.08
C ALA A 117 -7.35 15.26 10.30
N SER A 118 -7.89 14.09 10.63
CA SER A 118 -9.18 13.62 10.11
C SER A 118 -10.05 13.14 11.28
N PRO A 119 -11.14 13.83 11.63
CA PRO A 119 -12.15 13.30 12.54
C PRO A 119 -12.77 11.99 12.02
N PRO A 120 -13.32 11.12 12.89
CA PRO A 120 -13.84 9.80 12.50
C PRO A 120 -14.81 9.83 11.31
N GLU A 121 -15.75 10.77 11.28
CA GLU A 121 -16.73 10.90 10.20
C GLU A 121 -16.06 11.28 8.87
N GLN A 122 -15.07 12.17 8.91
CA GLN A 122 -14.31 12.56 7.72
C GLN A 122 -13.44 11.39 7.24
N TYR A 123 -12.82 10.67 8.15
CA TYR A 123 -12.04 9.47 7.85
C TYR A 123 -12.90 8.42 7.13
N GLU A 124 -14.08 8.08 7.69
CA GLU A 124 -15.01 7.12 7.09
C GLU A 124 -15.45 7.55 5.69
N LYS A 125 -15.86 8.82 5.53
CA LYS A 125 -16.24 9.39 4.23
C LYS A 125 -15.12 9.29 3.20
N ASN A 126 -13.91 9.66 3.59
CA ASN A 126 -12.74 9.59 2.72
C ASN A 126 -12.43 8.15 2.32
N LEU A 127 -12.51 7.19 3.25
CA LEU A 127 -12.30 5.78 2.97
C LEU A 127 -13.30 5.22 1.94
N HIS A 128 -14.57 5.61 2.01
CA HIS A 128 -15.55 5.20 1.00
C HIS A 128 -15.14 5.67 -0.40
N THR A 129 -14.71 6.92 -0.53
CA THR A 129 -14.26 7.48 -1.81
C THR A 129 -12.98 6.79 -2.29
N LEU A 130 -12.01 6.59 -1.39
CA LEU A 130 -10.74 5.94 -1.70
C LEU A 130 -10.95 4.50 -2.14
N ALA A 131 -11.75 3.71 -1.40
CA ALA A 131 -12.05 2.33 -1.73
C ALA A 131 -12.72 2.20 -3.11
N ALA A 132 -13.68 3.07 -3.43
CA ALA A 132 -14.34 3.08 -4.73
C ALA A 132 -13.34 3.37 -5.87
N ARG A 133 -12.45 4.36 -5.71
CA ARG A 133 -11.42 4.70 -6.71
C ARG A 133 -10.40 3.57 -6.91
N LEU A 134 -9.96 2.95 -5.83
CA LEU A 134 -9.04 1.81 -5.90
C LEU A 134 -9.68 0.61 -6.60
N LYS A 135 -10.94 0.28 -6.30
CA LYS A 135 -11.67 -0.80 -6.98
C LYS A 135 -11.85 -0.56 -8.48
N ALA A 136 -11.98 0.70 -8.89
CA ALA A 136 -12.11 1.07 -10.31
C ALA A 136 -10.84 0.78 -11.13
N THR A 137 -9.67 0.58 -10.49
CA THR A 137 -8.42 0.22 -11.18
C THR A 137 -8.43 -1.20 -11.75
N GLY A 138 -9.28 -2.08 -11.24
CA GLY A 138 -9.30 -3.51 -11.57
C GLY A 138 -8.19 -4.33 -10.90
N ALA A 139 -7.28 -3.71 -10.16
CA ALA A 139 -6.24 -4.39 -9.39
C ALA A 139 -6.84 -5.17 -8.20
N LYS A 140 -6.10 -6.16 -7.69
CA LYS A 140 -6.37 -6.72 -6.37
C LYS A 140 -6.04 -5.67 -5.32
N ILE A 141 -7.01 -5.33 -4.47
CA ILE A 141 -6.82 -4.33 -3.40
C ILE A 141 -6.73 -5.04 -2.06
N VAL A 142 -5.74 -4.65 -1.26
CA VAL A 142 -5.57 -5.11 0.13
C VAL A 142 -5.40 -3.90 1.03
N TRP A 143 -6.20 -3.82 2.08
CA TRP A 143 -6.10 -2.79 3.10
C TRP A 143 -5.16 -3.24 4.21
N GLY A 144 -4.16 -2.44 4.58
CA GLY A 144 -3.36 -2.64 5.78
C GLY A 144 -3.99 -1.93 6.98
N SER A 145 -4.26 -2.65 8.08
CA SER A 145 -4.69 -1.98 9.31
C SER A 145 -3.58 -1.06 9.85
N THR A 146 -3.98 0.04 10.49
CA THR A 146 -3.04 0.98 11.11
C THR A 146 -2.32 0.29 12.25
N THR A 147 -0.99 0.39 12.25
CA THR A 147 -0.12 -0.19 13.27
C THR A 147 -0.37 0.41 14.65
N PRO A 148 -0.05 -0.29 15.75
CA PRO A 148 -0.30 0.19 17.09
C PRO A 148 0.54 1.43 17.41
N ILE A 149 -0.05 2.34 18.18
CA ILE A 149 0.61 3.52 18.75
C ILE A 149 1.09 3.16 20.16
N ARG A 150 2.39 3.19 20.39
CA ARG A 150 2.95 2.93 21.73
C ARG A 150 2.38 3.89 22.78
N HIS A 151 2.23 3.41 23.97
CA HIS A 151 1.64 4.17 25.08
C HIS A 151 2.43 5.43 25.44
N SER A 152 3.71 5.50 25.12
CA SER A 152 4.57 6.67 25.29
C SER A 152 4.39 7.76 24.23
N SER A 153 3.68 7.45 23.12
CA SER A 153 3.52 8.37 21.99
C SER A 153 2.23 9.20 22.07
N THR A 154 1.90 9.72 23.26
CA THR A 154 0.58 10.30 23.53
C THR A 154 0.46 11.82 23.39
N ASN A 155 1.57 12.54 23.12
CA ASN A 155 1.52 14.01 23.05
C ASN A 155 0.72 14.49 21.83
N VAL A 156 0.86 13.76 20.71
CA VAL A 156 0.24 14.11 19.42
C VAL A 156 -0.71 13.04 18.90
N PHE A 157 -0.91 11.96 19.66
CA PHE A 157 -1.88 10.90 19.41
C PHE A 157 -2.73 10.68 20.67
N ALA A 158 -4.00 10.31 20.49
CA ALA A 158 -4.79 9.77 21.59
C ALA A 158 -4.52 8.27 21.69
N LYS A 159 -4.15 7.79 22.88
CA LYS A 159 -3.91 6.38 23.16
C LYS A 159 -5.11 5.52 22.75
N GLY A 160 -4.88 4.48 21.94
CA GLY A 160 -5.92 3.55 21.49
C GLY A 160 -6.81 4.10 20.36
N SER A 161 -6.54 5.30 19.85
CA SER A 161 -7.34 5.86 18.75
C SER A 161 -7.21 5.07 17.45
N GLU A 162 -6.10 4.38 17.24
CA GLU A 162 -5.89 3.49 16.11
C GLU A 162 -6.88 2.31 16.11
N ILE A 163 -7.36 1.88 17.27
CA ILE A 163 -8.34 0.80 17.39
C ILE A 163 -9.69 1.25 16.81
N GLU A 164 -10.15 2.45 17.17
CA GLU A 164 -11.37 3.07 16.64
C GLU A 164 -11.30 3.19 15.12
N TYR A 165 -10.19 3.72 14.59
CA TYR A 165 -10.00 3.94 13.15
C TYR A 165 -9.86 2.62 12.39
N ASN A 166 -9.20 1.62 12.94
CA ASN A 166 -9.16 0.28 12.36
C ASN A 166 -10.56 -0.36 12.30
N ALA A 167 -11.41 -0.14 13.30
CA ALA A 167 -12.79 -0.63 13.28
C ALA A 167 -13.63 0.07 12.19
N ILE A 168 -13.47 1.38 12.00
CA ILE A 168 -14.11 2.12 10.91
C ILE A 168 -13.63 1.59 9.56
N ALA A 169 -12.32 1.50 9.37
CA ALA A 169 -11.72 1.02 8.13
C ALA A 169 -12.18 -0.41 7.79
N ALA A 170 -12.21 -1.32 8.77
CA ALA A 170 -12.66 -2.69 8.56
C ALA A 170 -14.10 -2.76 8.04
N LYS A 171 -15.02 -1.93 8.59
CA LYS A 171 -16.42 -1.86 8.12
C LYS A 171 -16.50 -1.35 6.68
N VAL A 172 -15.76 -0.28 6.37
CA VAL A 172 -15.74 0.28 5.01
C VAL A 172 -15.15 -0.74 4.04
N MET A 173 -13.99 -1.30 4.33
CA MET A 173 -13.31 -2.25 3.44
C MET A 173 -14.15 -3.51 3.18
N ALA A 174 -14.82 -4.04 4.22
CA ALA A 174 -15.75 -5.16 4.07
C ALA A 174 -16.89 -4.86 3.09
N ARG A 175 -17.45 -3.63 3.11
CA ARG A 175 -18.50 -3.19 2.18
C ARG A 175 -18.06 -3.22 0.72
N TYR A 176 -16.77 -2.98 0.44
CA TYR A 176 -16.19 -3.02 -0.90
C TYR A 176 -15.57 -4.37 -1.26
N GLY A 177 -15.66 -5.37 -0.38
CA GLY A 177 -15.02 -6.68 -0.58
C GLY A 177 -13.50 -6.59 -0.62
N ILE A 178 -12.91 -5.63 0.09
CA ILE A 178 -11.46 -5.44 0.19
C ILE A 178 -10.96 -6.18 1.43
N PRO A 179 -10.09 -7.20 1.30
CA PRO A 179 -9.51 -7.91 2.42
C PRO A 179 -8.58 -7.01 3.24
N THR A 180 -8.52 -7.26 4.55
CA THR A 180 -7.63 -6.56 5.47
C THR A 180 -6.42 -7.41 5.81
N ASN A 181 -5.22 -6.84 5.64
CA ASN A 181 -3.97 -7.31 6.21
C ASN A 181 -3.86 -6.77 7.64
N ASP A 182 -3.92 -7.64 8.64
CA ASP A 182 -3.89 -7.24 10.04
C ASP A 182 -2.47 -6.88 10.52
N MET A 183 -2.00 -5.73 10.07
CA MET A 183 -0.73 -5.15 10.49
C MET A 183 -0.76 -4.73 11.97
N TYR A 184 -1.95 -4.39 12.51
CA TYR A 184 -2.08 -3.99 13.91
C TYR A 184 -1.70 -5.13 14.84
N THR A 185 -2.34 -6.28 14.72
CA THR A 185 -2.07 -7.44 15.58
C THR A 185 -0.64 -7.91 15.39
N PHE A 186 -0.19 -8.05 14.15
CA PHE A 186 1.19 -8.48 13.87
C PHE A 186 2.23 -7.60 14.56
N VAL A 187 2.12 -6.28 14.44
CA VAL A 187 3.09 -5.36 15.04
C VAL A 187 2.94 -5.31 16.56
N LYS A 188 1.71 -5.37 17.10
CA LYS A 188 1.47 -5.41 18.53
C LYS A 188 2.14 -6.61 19.20
N ASP A 189 2.10 -7.78 18.55
CA ASP A 189 2.74 -9.01 19.07
C ASP A 189 4.27 -8.97 18.93
N LEU A 190 4.78 -8.11 18.05
CA LEU A 190 6.20 -7.97 17.76
C LEU A 190 6.94 -7.06 18.75
N ILE A 191 6.24 -6.07 19.34
CA ILE A 191 6.84 -5.01 20.15
C ILE A 191 6.28 -4.96 21.57
N ASP A 192 7.06 -4.42 22.51
CA ASP A 192 6.55 -4.05 23.84
C ASP A 192 5.85 -2.68 23.76
N MET A 193 4.53 -2.68 23.94
CA MET A 193 3.69 -1.49 23.91
C MET A 193 4.01 -0.47 24.99
N ASN A 194 4.60 -0.90 26.12
CA ASN A 194 4.91 -0.04 27.27
C ASN A 194 6.34 0.52 27.19
N LYS A 195 7.20 -0.07 26.37
CA LYS A 195 8.56 0.40 26.19
C LYS A 195 8.55 1.77 25.48
N PRO A 196 9.26 2.78 26.00
CA PRO A 196 9.42 4.05 25.30
C PRO A 196 9.98 3.84 23.90
N ALA A 197 9.48 4.56 22.91
CA ALA A 197 10.09 4.58 21.59
C ALA A 197 11.51 5.15 21.70
N GLY A 198 12.51 4.51 21.06
CA GLY A 198 13.93 4.81 21.23
C GLY A 198 14.38 6.21 20.82
N HIS A 199 13.57 6.97 20.12
CA HIS A 199 13.77 8.37 19.72
C HIS A 199 12.52 9.19 19.98
N GLY A 200 12.10 9.26 21.27
CA GLY A 200 11.01 10.12 21.72
C GLY A 200 9.75 9.96 20.86
N ALA A 201 8.83 9.14 21.28
CA ALA A 201 7.47 9.06 20.75
C ALA A 201 7.31 8.78 19.23
N ASP A 202 8.32 8.24 18.56
CA ASP A 202 8.21 7.88 17.15
C ASP A 202 7.38 6.58 17.00
N PRO A 203 6.15 6.64 16.46
CA PRO A 203 5.32 5.46 16.25
C PRO A 203 5.85 4.54 15.15
N PHE A 204 6.82 5.01 14.36
CA PHE A 204 7.38 4.31 13.20
C PHE A 204 8.56 3.40 13.54
N PHE A 205 9.12 3.48 14.76
CA PHE A 205 10.23 2.65 15.20
C PHE A 205 9.72 1.43 15.98
N PHE A 206 9.54 0.34 15.29
CA PHE A 206 9.17 -0.96 15.89
C PHE A 206 10.40 -1.73 16.37
N ASP A 207 11.28 -1.10 17.15
CA ASP A 207 12.54 -1.66 17.60
C ASP A 207 13.42 -2.20 16.44
N ARG A 208 13.30 -1.61 15.25
CA ARG A 208 13.94 -2.02 13.99
C ARG A 208 13.60 -3.46 13.56
N LYS A 209 12.51 -4.00 14.07
CA LYS A 209 12.06 -5.33 13.66
C LYS A 209 11.39 -5.27 12.29
N PRO A 210 11.57 -6.30 11.46
CA PRO A 210 10.97 -6.34 10.14
C PRO A 210 9.44 -6.49 10.25
N ILE A 211 8.70 -5.64 9.57
CA ILE A 211 7.22 -5.70 9.55
C ILE A 211 6.66 -6.03 8.15
N HIS A 212 7.52 -6.39 7.19
CA HIS A 212 7.09 -6.80 5.85
C HIS A 212 6.53 -8.24 5.74
N PRO A 213 6.74 -9.20 6.69
CA PRO A 213 6.30 -10.58 6.50
C PRO A 213 4.81 -10.73 6.15
N PRO A 214 3.84 -10.02 6.77
CA PRO A 214 2.44 -10.15 6.37
C PRO A 214 2.17 -9.70 4.93
N LEU A 215 2.86 -8.66 4.46
CA LEU A 215 2.77 -8.21 3.07
C LEU A 215 3.33 -9.27 2.12
N ARG A 216 4.47 -9.86 2.44
CA ARG A 216 5.09 -10.92 1.67
C ARG A 216 4.14 -12.12 1.49
N GLU A 217 3.49 -12.57 2.55
CA GLU A 217 2.56 -13.69 2.50
C GLU A 217 1.35 -13.40 1.60
N ILE A 218 0.85 -12.16 1.63
CA ILE A 218 -0.22 -11.73 0.73
C ILE A 218 0.26 -11.75 -0.73
N LEU A 219 1.43 -11.20 -1.01
CA LEU A 219 1.98 -11.18 -2.37
C LEU A 219 2.17 -12.61 -2.90
N ARG A 220 2.72 -13.50 -2.07
CA ARG A 220 2.89 -14.91 -2.44
C ARG A 220 1.55 -15.60 -2.74
N LYS A 221 0.57 -15.41 -1.87
CA LYS A 221 -0.76 -16.02 -2.04
C LYS A 221 -1.50 -15.47 -3.25
N ASP A 222 -1.51 -14.14 -3.43
CA ASP A 222 -2.37 -13.47 -4.40
C ASP A 222 -1.76 -13.38 -5.81
N LEU A 223 -0.44 -13.42 -5.91
CA LEU A 223 0.30 -13.34 -7.17
C LEU A 223 1.00 -14.66 -7.54
N GLY A 224 0.95 -15.68 -6.67
CA GLY A 224 1.58 -16.97 -6.92
C GLY A 224 3.11 -16.95 -6.86
N LEU A 225 3.70 -16.07 -6.02
CA LEU A 225 5.14 -15.83 -5.92
C LEU A 225 5.84 -16.74 -4.90
#